data_e8327ee30652d2a703dfb77abff65b2a
#
_entry.id   e8327ee30652d2a703dfb77abff65b2a
#
_cell.length_a   1.000
_cell.length_b   1.000
_cell.length_c   1.000
_cell.angle_alpha   90.00
_cell.angle_beta   90.00
_cell.angle_gamma   90.00
#
_symmetry.space_group_name_H-M   'P 1'
#
loop_
_entity.id
_entity.type
_entity.pdbx_description
1 polymer ?
#
loop_
_entity_poly.entity_id
_entity_poly.type
_entity_poly.pdbx_seq_one_letter_code
_entity_poly.pdbx_strand_id
1 'polypeptide(L)'
;MSDDAIVIEMVYPHPVERVWRALTSREALAAWLMPNDFEPRLGHAFTFRAVPQEGWNGVVHCRVTELDEPHRVAYTWRGGDGLLDTLVTFTLEPLAEGTRLRLEHTGFAAGGPAGLTIRDILASGWDSKLLREQLPALLERLATRGA
;
A
#
# COMPACT_ATOMS: atom_id res chain seq x y z
N MET A 1 0.62 22.26 -2.06
CA MET A 1 -0.41 21.41 -1.50
C MET A 1 -1.08 20.60 -2.58
N SER A 2 -1.29 19.34 -2.32
CA SER A 2 -1.75 18.44 -3.35
C SER A 2 -3.15 17.97 -3.02
N ASP A 3 -4.15 18.53 -3.69
CA ASP A 3 -5.54 18.09 -3.51
C ASP A 3 -5.79 16.73 -4.11
N ASP A 4 -4.83 16.23 -4.91
CA ASP A 4 -4.95 14.94 -5.58
C ASP A 4 -4.42 13.78 -4.73
N ALA A 5 -3.83 14.05 -3.58
CA ALA A 5 -3.25 12.98 -2.76
C ALA A 5 -4.34 12.18 -2.06
N ILE A 6 -4.13 10.87 -1.98
CA ILE A 6 -4.89 10.02 -1.07
C ILE A 6 -4.14 10.03 0.25
N VAL A 7 -4.81 10.40 1.35
CA VAL A 7 -4.23 10.37 2.69
C VAL A 7 -5.22 9.67 3.61
N ILE A 8 -4.80 8.55 4.19
CA ILE A 8 -5.65 7.74 5.06
C ILE A 8 -4.83 7.39 6.30
N GLU A 9 -5.45 7.55 7.49
CA GLU A 9 -4.82 7.15 8.75
C GLU A 9 -5.70 6.13 9.42
N MET A 10 -5.06 5.10 9.97
CA MET A 10 -5.71 4.03 10.72
C MET A 10 -4.91 3.76 11.98
N VAL A 11 -5.59 3.34 13.04
CA VAL A 11 -4.93 2.85 14.23
C VAL A 11 -5.26 1.37 14.38
N TYR A 12 -4.23 0.54 14.47
CA TYR A 12 -4.38 -0.89 14.63
C TYR A 12 -3.88 -1.30 16.02
N PRO A 13 -4.62 -2.15 16.77
CA PRO A 13 -4.19 -2.58 18.10
C PRO A 13 -3.13 -3.69 18.01
N HIS A 14 -2.03 -3.40 17.33
CA HIS A 14 -0.95 -4.33 17.08
C HIS A 14 0.38 -3.59 17.17
N PRO A 15 1.47 -4.26 17.62
CA PRO A 15 2.77 -3.62 17.70
C PRO A 15 3.31 -3.24 16.32
N VAL A 16 4.17 -2.23 16.29
CA VAL A 16 4.68 -1.69 15.04
C VAL A 16 5.40 -2.75 14.21
N GLU A 17 6.09 -3.69 14.85
CA GLU A 17 6.79 -4.75 14.14
C GLU A 17 5.84 -5.65 13.36
N ARG A 18 4.68 -5.92 13.94
CA ARG A 18 3.67 -6.76 13.24
C ARG A 18 3.09 -6.03 12.05
N VAL A 19 2.77 -4.75 12.21
CA VAL A 19 2.23 -3.95 11.09
C VAL A 19 3.30 -3.80 10.01
N TRP A 20 4.55 -3.56 10.39
CA TRP A 20 5.65 -3.49 9.44
C TRP A 20 5.78 -4.78 8.63
N ARG A 21 5.69 -5.92 9.30
CA ARG A 21 5.76 -7.21 8.64
C ARG A 21 4.64 -7.37 7.61
N ALA A 22 3.45 -6.89 7.93
CA ALA A 22 2.32 -6.96 7.01
C ALA A 22 2.55 -6.11 5.76
N LEU A 23 3.37 -5.07 5.85
CA LEU A 23 3.66 -4.19 4.72
C LEU A 23 4.89 -4.63 3.92
N THR A 24 5.75 -5.47 4.48
CA THR A 24 7.05 -5.76 3.88
C THR A 24 7.33 -7.25 3.73
N SER A 25 6.32 -8.08 3.84
CA SER A 25 6.42 -9.52 3.61
C SER A 25 5.63 -9.87 2.37
N ARG A 26 6.25 -10.63 1.46
CA ARG A 26 5.60 -11.05 0.22
C ARG A 26 4.31 -11.82 0.51
N GLU A 27 4.38 -12.75 1.46
CA GLU A 27 3.21 -13.56 1.83
C GLU A 27 2.11 -12.70 2.43
N ALA A 28 2.49 -11.75 3.30
CA ALA A 28 1.51 -10.88 3.94
C ALA A 28 0.85 -9.96 2.92
N LEU A 29 1.63 -9.35 2.05
CA LEU A 29 1.09 -8.48 1.01
C LEU A 29 0.15 -9.25 0.08
N ALA A 30 0.46 -10.51 -0.22
CA ALA A 30 -0.44 -11.33 -1.03
C ALA A 30 -1.76 -11.59 -0.31
N ALA A 31 -1.73 -11.66 1.01
CA ALA A 31 -2.92 -11.97 1.79
C ALA A 31 -3.88 -10.79 1.92
N TRP A 32 -3.36 -9.56 2.00
CA TRP A 32 -4.25 -8.41 2.20
C TRP A 32 -4.32 -7.46 1.02
N LEU A 33 -3.38 -7.53 0.09
CA LEU A 33 -3.34 -6.60 -1.04
C LEU A 33 -3.40 -7.35 -2.36
N MET A 34 -2.29 -7.89 -2.84
CA MET A 34 -2.24 -8.62 -4.11
C MET A 34 -1.03 -9.55 -4.13
N PRO A 35 -1.09 -10.65 -4.89
CA PRO A 35 0.11 -11.43 -5.19
C PRO A 35 1.22 -10.54 -5.73
N ASN A 36 2.47 -10.83 -5.36
CA ASN A 36 3.58 -9.91 -5.66
C ASN A 36 4.92 -10.63 -5.58
N ASP A 37 5.98 -9.92 -5.99
CA ASP A 37 7.35 -10.37 -5.83
C ASP A 37 8.17 -9.34 -5.06
N PHE A 38 7.57 -8.72 -4.05
CA PHE A 38 8.19 -7.72 -3.20
C PHE A 38 9.38 -8.29 -2.44
N GLU A 39 10.42 -7.47 -2.27
CA GLU A 39 11.52 -7.72 -1.34
C GLU A 39 11.82 -6.42 -0.59
N PRO A 40 12.10 -6.47 0.71
CA PRO A 40 12.39 -5.25 1.49
C PRO A 40 13.82 -4.79 1.23
N ARG A 41 14.06 -4.28 0.04
CA ARG A 41 15.38 -3.86 -0.41
C ARG A 41 15.25 -2.59 -1.23
N LEU A 42 16.00 -1.57 -0.85
CA LEU A 42 15.99 -0.30 -1.54
C LEU A 42 16.37 -0.50 -3.02
N GLY A 43 15.59 0.10 -3.91
CA GLY A 43 15.83 0.00 -5.34
C GLY A 43 15.26 -1.24 -6.00
N HIS A 44 14.70 -2.19 -5.23
CA HIS A 44 14.14 -3.42 -5.78
C HIS A 44 12.90 -3.10 -6.62
N ALA A 45 12.89 -3.58 -7.86
CA ALA A 45 11.72 -3.47 -8.73
C ALA A 45 10.86 -4.71 -8.55
N PHE A 46 9.55 -4.51 -8.43
CA PHE A 46 8.63 -5.61 -8.22
C PHE A 46 7.27 -5.29 -8.83
N THR A 47 6.39 -6.28 -8.84
CA THR A 47 5.04 -6.10 -9.36
C THR A 47 4.00 -6.63 -8.38
N PHE A 48 2.82 -5.99 -8.38
CA PHE A 48 1.60 -6.58 -7.86
C PHE A 48 0.80 -7.10 -9.04
N ARG A 49 0.14 -8.25 -8.86
CA ARG A 49 -0.62 -8.87 -9.94
C ARG A 49 -2.02 -9.22 -9.47
N ALA A 50 -3.00 -8.75 -10.22
CA ALA A 50 -4.40 -9.02 -9.95
C ALA A 50 -5.04 -9.60 -11.20
N VAL A 51 -6.33 -9.94 -11.11
CA VAL A 51 -7.07 -10.45 -12.26
C VAL A 51 -7.20 -9.33 -13.30
N PRO A 52 -6.79 -9.55 -14.54
CA PRO A 52 -6.94 -8.53 -15.59
C PRO A 52 -8.39 -8.15 -15.78
N GLN A 53 -8.61 -6.87 -16.07
CA GLN A 53 -9.95 -6.34 -16.33
C GLN A 53 -9.89 -5.47 -17.57
N GLU A 54 -11.05 -5.11 -18.06
CA GLU A 54 -11.12 -4.26 -19.24
C GLU A 54 -10.38 -2.96 -18.99
N GLY A 55 -9.42 -2.64 -19.88
CA GLY A 55 -8.61 -1.43 -19.74
C GLY A 55 -7.42 -1.57 -18.83
N TRP A 56 -7.20 -2.78 -18.24
CA TRP A 56 -6.07 -2.97 -17.32
C TRP A 56 -5.63 -4.43 -17.35
N ASN A 57 -4.33 -4.63 -17.53
CA ASN A 57 -3.77 -5.99 -17.62
C ASN A 57 -3.54 -6.66 -16.27
N GLY A 58 -3.91 -6.02 -15.17
CA GLY A 58 -3.79 -6.61 -13.83
C GLY A 58 -2.42 -6.45 -13.20
N VAL A 59 -1.51 -5.71 -13.80
CA VAL A 59 -0.13 -5.58 -13.30
C VAL A 59 0.12 -4.14 -12.84
N VAL A 60 0.67 -4.00 -11.62
CA VAL A 60 1.17 -2.73 -11.11
C VAL A 60 2.68 -2.85 -10.99
N HIS A 61 3.40 -1.94 -11.62
CA HIS A 61 4.87 -1.93 -11.60
C HIS A 61 5.35 -1.00 -10.49
N CYS A 62 6.26 -1.49 -9.66
CA CYS A 62 6.71 -0.77 -8.47
C CYS A 62 8.22 -0.83 -8.33
N ARG A 63 8.76 0.13 -7.57
CA ARG A 63 10.17 0.14 -7.17
C ARG A 63 10.27 0.75 -5.79
N VAL A 64 10.98 0.09 -4.91
CA VAL A 64 11.18 0.56 -3.53
C VAL A 64 12.07 1.79 -3.57
N THR A 65 11.56 2.92 -3.10
CA THR A 65 12.29 4.20 -3.10
C THR A 65 12.74 4.62 -1.72
N GLU A 66 12.11 4.08 -0.68
CA GLU A 66 12.46 4.43 0.69
C GLU A 66 12.20 3.24 1.60
N LEU A 67 13.12 2.98 2.51
CA LEU A 67 12.98 1.85 3.42
C LEU A 67 13.67 2.19 4.73
N ASP A 68 12.87 2.44 5.76
CA ASP A 68 13.35 2.79 7.09
C ASP A 68 12.56 1.95 8.11
N GLU A 69 13.04 0.76 8.36
CA GLU A 69 12.36 -0.21 9.22
C GLU A 69 12.41 0.23 10.67
N PRO A 70 11.31 0.15 11.40
CA PRO A 70 9.95 -0.26 11.01
C PRO A 70 9.03 0.93 10.82
N HIS A 71 9.52 2.08 10.39
CA HIS A 71 8.79 3.33 10.43
C HIS A 71 8.26 3.77 9.07
N ARG A 72 8.95 3.45 7.97
CA ARG A 72 8.58 4.04 6.69
C ARG A 72 9.02 3.17 5.53
N VAL A 73 8.10 2.92 4.60
CA VAL A 73 8.39 2.26 3.32
C VAL A 73 7.64 3.00 2.23
N ALA A 74 8.33 3.27 1.13
CA ALA A 74 7.72 3.92 -0.02
C ALA A 74 8.12 3.20 -1.29
N TYR A 75 7.20 3.14 -2.25
CA TYR A 75 7.50 2.58 -3.57
C TYR A 75 6.63 3.25 -4.62
N THR A 76 7.16 3.27 -5.84
CA THR A 76 6.39 3.78 -6.97
C THR A 76 5.24 2.83 -7.27
N TRP A 77 4.19 3.38 -7.89
CA TRP A 77 3.00 2.61 -8.21
C TRP A 77 2.58 3.03 -9.61
N ARG A 78 2.78 2.14 -10.55
CA ARG A 78 2.55 2.45 -11.96
C ARG A 78 1.62 1.39 -12.53
N GLY A 79 0.35 1.73 -12.64
CA GLY A 79 -0.67 0.80 -13.10
C GLY A 79 -1.44 1.38 -14.27
N GLY A 80 -1.99 0.48 -15.09
CA GLY A 80 -2.84 0.86 -16.21
C GLY A 80 -2.05 1.24 -17.45
N ASP A 81 -2.77 1.39 -18.55
CA ASP A 81 -2.18 1.65 -19.84
C ASP A 81 -1.58 3.04 -19.95
N GLY A 82 -2.11 3.99 -19.21
CA GLY A 82 -1.61 5.34 -19.23
C GLY A 82 -0.28 5.50 -18.55
N LEU A 83 0.13 4.50 -17.81
CA LEU A 83 1.43 4.46 -17.15
C LEU A 83 1.66 5.67 -16.26
N LEU A 84 0.62 6.06 -15.54
CA LEU A 84 0.72 7.15 -14.59
C LEU A 84 1.62 6.72 -13.44
N ASP A 85 2.72 7.47 -13.24
CA ASP A 85 3.64 7.20 -12.15
C ASP A 85 3.14 7.89 -10.89
N THR A 86 2.83 7.08 -9.87
CA THR A 86 2.42 7.59 -8.58
C THR A 86 3.34 7.03 -7.51
N LEU A 87 3.23 7.54 -6.30
CA LEU A 87 4.08 7.13 -5.19
C LEU A 87 3.22 6.78 -3.99
N VAL A 88 3.44 5.58 -3.45
CA VAL A 88 2.78 5.11 -2.23
C VAL A 88 3.79 5.19 -1.09
N THR A 89 3.39 5.81 0.02
CA THR A 89 4.21 5.88 1.21
C THR A 89 3.39 5.42 2.41
N PHE A 90 3.92 4.44 3.15
CA PHE A 90 3.37 4.02 4.43
C PHE A 90 4.29 4.52 5.53
N THR A 91 3.71 5.20 6.52
CA THR A 91 4.45 5.65 7.70
C THR A 91 3.79 5.02 8.92
N LEU A 92 4.59 4.46 9.81
CA LEU A 92 4.11 3.81 11.03
C LEU A 92 4.62 4.55 12.25
N GLU A 93 3.71 4.81 13.19
CA GLU A 93 4.05 5.46 14.44
C GLU A 93 3.60 4.56 15.59
N PRO A 94 4.52 4.11 16.46
CA PRO A 94 4.11 3.31 17.62
C PRO A 94 3.34 4.17 18.61
N LEU A 95 2.24 3.60 19.11
CA LEU A 95 1.39 4.24 20.10
C LEU A 95 1.30 3.33 21.32
N ALA A 96 0.82 3.87 22.45
CA ALA A 96 0.61 3.07 23.65
C ALA A 96 -0.35 1.92 23.39
N GLU A 97 -1.37 2.14 22.57
CA GLU A 97 -2.41 1.14 22.30
C GLU A 97 -2.20 0.40 20.97
N GLY A 98 -1.09 0.64 20.28
CA GLY A 98 -0.84 -0.07 19.01
C GLY A 98 0.00 0.74 18.04
N THR A 99 -0.45 0.84 16.81
CA THR A 99 0.30 1.52 15.73
C THR A 99 -0.63 2.39 14.92
N ARG A 100 -0.19 3.63 14.66
CA ARG A 100 -0.85 4.48 13.66
C ARG A 100 -0.19 4.26 12.32
N LEU A 101 -0.99 3.90 11.33
CA LEU A 101 -0.54 3.77 9.94
C LEU A 101 -1.05 4.97 9.16
N ARG A 102 -0.17 5.63 8.43
CA ARG A 102 -0.55 6.68 7.51
C ARG A 102 -0.15 6.26 6.11
N LEU A 103 -1.14 6.23 5.22
CA LEU A 103 -0.93 6.00 3.79
C LEU A 103 -1.00 7.32 3.07
N GLU A 104 -0.01 7.58 2.23
CA GLU A 104 -0.04 8.70 1.29
C GLU A 104 0.20 8.15 -0.11
N HIS A 105 -0.70 8.43 -1.04
CA HIS A 105 -0.56 8.00 -2.43
C HIS A 105 -0.72 9.27 -3.27
N THR A 106 0.37 9.66 -3.95
CA THR A 106 0.45 10.96 -4.60
C THR A 106 0.84 10.82 -6.06
N GLY A 107 0.64 11.90 -6.84
CA GLY A 107 1.09 11.97 -8.22
C GLY A 107 -0.03 11.88 -9.25
N PHE A 108 -1.29 11.84 -8.81
CA PHE A 108 -2.41 11.64 -9.73
C PHE A 108 -2.70 12.83 -10.62
N ALA A 109 -2.39 14.04 -10.17
CA ALA A 109 -2.68 15.25 -10.94
C ALA A 109 -1.92 15.28 -12.26
N ALA A 110 -0.77 14.61 -12.34
CA ALA A 110 0.02 14.57 -13.58
C ALA A 110 -0.75 13.90 -14.72
N GLY A 111 -1.74 13.05 -14.39
CA GLY A 111 -2.57 12.40 -15.41
C GLY A 111 -3.79 13.19 -15.83
N GLY A 112 -3.98 14.41 -15.33
CA GLY A 112 -5.15 15.23 -15.64
C GLY A 112 -6.43 14.63 -15.10
N PRO A 113 -7.58 14.88 -15.76
CA PRO A 113 -8.87 14.34 -15.27
C PRO A 113 -8.88 12.81 -15.15
N ALA A 114 -8.23 12.10 -16.08
CA ALA A 114 -8.16 10.65 -16.01
C ALA A 114 -7.39 10.20 -14.78
N GLY A 115 -6.31 10.90 -14.41
CA GLY A 115 -5.55 10.58 -13.20
C GLY A 115 -6.37 10.80 -11.95
N LEU A 116 -7.18 11.85 -11.90
CA LEU A 116 -8.03 12.11 -10.75
C LEU A 116 -9.13 11.05 -10.61
N THR A 117 -9.63 10.53 -11.73
CA THR A 117 -10.60 9.43 -11.71
C THR A 117 -9.96 8.17 -11.12
N ILE A 118 -8.73 7.87 -11.53
CA ILE A 118 -7.98 6.74 -10.98
C ILE A 118 -7.78 6.93 -9.49
N ARG A 119 -7.44 8.15 -9.05
CA ARG A 119 -7.28 8.45 -7.64
C ARG A 119 -8.53 8.10 -6.85
N ASP A 120 -9.70 8.49 -7.35
CA ASP A 120 -10.95 8.24 -6.63
C ASP A 120 -11.24 6.75 -6.51
N ILE A 121 -10.95 5.97 -7.54
CA ILE A 121 -11.12 4.52 -7.52
C ILE A 121 -10.19 3.90 -6.49
N LEU A 122 -8.91 4.30 -6.50
CA LEU A 122 -7.94 3.74 -5.56
C LEU A 122 -8.21 4.18 -4.13
N ALA A 123 -8.65 5.42 -3.93
CA ALA A 123 -8.98 5.91 -2.59
C ALA A 123 -10.07 5.06 -1.95
N SER A 124 -11.09 4.72 -2.71
CA SER A 124 -12.17 3.86 -2.23
C SER A 124 -11.65 2.48 -1.86
N GLY A 125 -10.83 1.89 -2.72
CA GLY A 125 -10.26 0.57 -2.46
C GLY A 125 -9.32 0.55 -1.24
N TRP A 126 -8.44 1.55 -1.14
CA TRP A 126 -7.54 1.65 0.01
C TRP A 126 -8.33 1.77 1.31
N ASP A 127 -9.33 2.66 1.34
CA ASP A 127 -10.05 2.95 2.57
C ASP A 127 -11.00 1.81 2.95
N SER A 128 -11.95 1.48 2.09
CA SER A 128 -13.06 0.64 2.50
C SER A 128 -12.68 -0.84 2.57
N LYS A 129 -11.85 -1.32 1.65
CA LYS A 129 -11.57 -2.74 1.54
C LYS A 129 -10.22 -3.13 2.13
N LEU A 130 -9.18 -2.43 1.76
CA LEU A 130 -7.83 -2.87 2.12
C LEU A 130 -7.47 -2.51 3.55
N LEU A 131 -7.57 -1.25 3.93
CA LEU A 131 -7.11 -0.81 5.23
C LEU A 131 -8.11 -1.05 6.35
N ARG A 132 -9.41 -1.11 6.05
CA ARG A 132 -10.44 -1.33 7.07
C ARG A 132 -10.83 -2.79 7.25
N GLU A 133 -10.64 -3.64 6.21
CA GLU A 133 -11.08 -5.03 6.27
C GLU A 133 -9.93 -6.02 6.12
N GLN A 134 -9.20 -5.94 5.02
CA GLN A 134 -8.23 -6.97 4.68
C GLN A 134 -6.99 -6.92 5.58
N LEU A 135 -6.43 -5.74 5.78
CA LEU A 135 -5.24 -5.62 6.62
C LEU A 135 -5.52 -5.95 8.09
N PRO A 136 -6.61 -5.44 8.70
CA PRO A 136 -6.91 -5.86 10.08
C PRO A 136 -7.10 -7.36 10.21
N ALA A 137 -7.75 -8.01 9.24
CA ALA A 137 -7.94 -9.45 9.30
C ALA A 137 -6.61 -10.20 9.27
N LEU A 138 -5.67 -9.75 8.42
CA LEU A 138 -4.35 -10.35 8.39
C LEU A 138 -3.61 -10.15 9.70
N LEU A 139 -3.67 -8.94 10.26
CA LEU A 139 -2.99 -8.64 11.52
C LEU A 139 -3.49 -9.55 12.64
N GLU A 140 -4.79 -9.84 12.68
CA GLU A 140 -5.34 -10.77 13.66
C GLU A 140 -4.80 -12.18 13.46
N ARG A 141 -4.66 -12.61 12.22
CA ARG A 141 -4.09 -13.94 11.94
C ARG A 141 -2.62 -14.01 12.36
N LEU A 142 -1.86 -12.95 12.13
CA LEU A 142 -0.46 -12.90 12.57
C LEU A 142 -0.35 -12.95 14.08
N ALA A 143 -1.24 -12.26 14.78
CA ALA A 143 -1.27 -12.26 16.23
C ALA A 143 -1.57 -13.67 16.77
N THR A 144 -2.52 -14.36 16.14
CA THR A 144 -2.92 -15.71 16.54
C THR A 144 -1.77 -16.70 16.37
N ARG A 145 -0.90 -16.47 15.38
CA ARG A 145 0.25 -17.36 15.15
C ARG A 145 1.43 -17.05 16.08
N GLY A 146 1.28 -16.04 16.96
CA GLY A 146 2.36 -15.66 17.85
C GLY A 146 3.50 -14.95 17.16
N ALA A 147 3.25 -14.41 16.00
CA ALA A 147 4.28 -13.79 15.19
C ALA A 147 4.36 -12.29 15.44
#